data_356eeeafc12a1ed6890af8c378b60a9b
#
_entry.id   356eeeafc12a1ed6890af8c378b60a9b
#
_cell.length_a   1.000
_cell.length_b   1.000
_cell.length_c   1.000
_cell.angle_alpha   90.00
_cell.angle_beta   90.00
_cell.angle_gamma   90.00
#
_symmetry.space_group_name_H-M   'P 1'
#
loop_
_entity.id
_entity.type
_entity.pdbx_description
1 polymer ?
#
loop_
_entity_poly.entity_id
_entity_poly.type
_entity_poly.pdbx_seq_one_letter_code
_entity_poly.pdbx_strand_id
1 'polypeptide(L)'
;MGQISLTVNGRPFAVTCDDGQETRIRRLGQYVDTKVAEFVGNLGQVGEARLLLLAALVIADELADANEALRLEQSGTHAAEAGANTAASSVNGLAQRVEAIAARLETS
;
A
#
# COMPACT_ATOMS: atom_id res chain seq x y z
N MET A 1 12.35 6.24 23.18
CA MET A 1 11.09 6.08 22.45
C MET A 1 10.48 7.44 22.17
N GLY A 2 10.21 7.70 20.90
CA GLY A 2 9.58 8.92 20.47
C GLY A 2 8.14 8.70 20.08
N GLN A 3 7.38 9.78 20.05
CA GLN A 3 6.00 9.76 19.56
C GLN A 3 5.87 10.79 18.46
N ILE A 4 5.28 10.41 17.35
CA ILE A 4 5.04 11.32 16.24
C ILE A 4 3.56 11.29 15.86
N SER A 5 3.12 12.36 15.21
CA SER A 5 1.76 12.43 14.70
C SER A 5 1.80 12.25 13.19
N LEU A 6 0.99 11.32 12.69
CA LEU A 6 0.80 11.08 11.26
C LEU A 6 -0.59 11.54 10.88
N THR A 7 -0.70 12.19 9.73
CA THR A 7 -2.00 12.58 9.21
C THR A 7 -2.37 11.65 8.05
N VAL A 8 -3.46 10.92 8.21
CA VAL A 8 -3.98 10.01 7.19
C VAL A 8 -5.45 10.32 6.99
N ASN A 9 -5.83 10.58 5.77
CA ASN A 9 -7.20 10.96 5.41
C ASN A 9 -7.70 12.18 6.21
N GLY A 10 -6.80 13.14 6.44
CA GLY A 10 -7.11 14.36 7.18
C GLY A 10 -7.19 14.19 8.69
N ARG A 11 -6.94 13.01 9.23
CA ARG A 11 -7.00 12.73 10.67
C ARG A 11 -5.60 12.51 11.25
N PRO A 12 -5.33 13.09 12.42
CA PRO A 12 -4.06 12.86 13.10
C PRO A 12 -4.06 11.54 13.88
N PHE A 13 -2.97 10.81 13.78
CA PHE A 13 -2.76 9.57 14.53
C PHE A 13 -1.43 9.66 15.25
N ALA A 14 -1.43 9.41 16.54
CA ALA A 14 -0.21 9.35 17.34
C ALA A 14 0.40 7.95 17.22
N VAL A 15 1.66 7.90 16.83
CA VAL A 15 2.38 6.65 16.64
C VAL A 15 3.66 6.69 17.46
N THR A 16 3.91 5.63 18.22
CA THR A 16 5.15 5.48 18.97
C THR A 16 6.21 4.86 18.07
N CYS A 17 7.41 5.40 18.11
CA CYS A 17 8.52 4.88 17.31
C CYS A 17 9.79 4.92 18.12
N ASP A 18 10.79 4.15 17.68
CA ASP A 18 12.11 4.17 18.29
C ASP A 18 12.87 5.44 17.92
N ASP A 19 13.80 5.85 18.76
CA ASP A 19 14.62 7.02 18.49
C ASP A 19 15.39 6.83 17.18
N GLY A 20 15.34 7.83 16.31
CA GLY A 20 15.97 7.78 15.01
C GLY A 20 15.09 7.21 13.89
N GLN A 21 13.90 6.72 14.22
CA GLN A 21 12.99 6.17 13.21
C GLN A 21 11.90 7.17 12.75
N GLU A 22 11.87 8.36 13.33
CA GLU A 22 10.79 9.32 13.11
C GLU A 22 10.63 9.68 11.64
N THR A 23 11.72 9.99 10.95
CA THR A 23 11.68 10.37 9.53
C THR A 23 11.17 9.23 8.66
N ARG A 24 11.61 8.02 8.97
CA ARG A 24 11.16 6.83 8.24
C ARG A 24 9.67 6.60 8.43
N ILE A 25 9.19 6.69 9.67
CA ILE A 25 7.78 6.47 9.98
C ILE A 25 6.90 7.54 9.31
N ARG A 26 7.35 8.80 9.30
CA ARG A 26 6.63 9.87 8.59
C ARG A 26 6.52 9.58 7.10
N ARG A 27 7.60 9.10 6.48
CA ARG A 27 7.59 8.74 5.07
C ARG A 27 6.62 7.60 4.79
N LEU A 28 6.62 6.58 5.65
CA LEU A 28 5.69 5.47 5.52
C LEU A 28 4.24 5.92 5.72
N GLY A 29 4.01 6.82 6.67
CA GLY A 29 2.69 7.40 6.89
C GLY A 29 2.17 8.18 5.69
N GLN A 30 3.04 8.94 5.03
CA GLN A 30 2.68 9.67 3.80
C GLN A 30 2.30 8.70 2.69
N TYR A 31 3.00 7.58 2.60
CA TYR A 31 2.69 6.56 1.61
C TYR A 31 1.31 5.95 1.85
N VAL A 32 0.99 5.63 3.10
CA VAL A 32 -0.33 5.14 3.48
C VAL A 32 -1.40 6.18 3.15
N ASP A 33 -1.16 7.44 3.47
CA ASP A 33 -2.10 8.52 3.18
C ASP A 33 -2.37 8.63 1.68
N THR A 34 -1.34 8.50 0.85
CA THR A 34 -1.49 8.53 -0.61
C THR A 34 -2.39 7.38 -1.08
N LYS A 35 -2.19 6.18 -0.54
CA LYS A 35 -3.02 5.02 -0.90
C LYS A 35 -4.47 5.21 -0.48
N VAL A 36 -4.69 5.74 0.71
CA VAL A 36 -6.04 6.06 1.19
C VAL A 36 -6.70 7.09 0.27
N ALA A 37 -5.96 8.13 -0.10
CA ALA A 37 -6.48 9.18 -0.99
C ALA A 37 -6.92 8.62 -2.35
N GLU A 38 -6.18 7.66 -2.89
CA GLU A 38 -6.55 7.00 -4.14
C GLU A 38 -7.89 6.29 -4.00
N PHE A 39 -8.12 5.59 -2.90
CA PHE A 39 -9.40 4.91 -2.67
C PHE A 39 -10.54 5.90 -2.45
N VAL A 40 -10.29 6.99 -1.74
CA VAL A 40 -11.29 8.04 -1.56
C VAL A 40 -11.71 8.60 -2.93
N GLY A 41 -10.75 8.82 -3.82
CA GLY A 41 -11.03 9.30 -5.17
C GLY A 41 -11.91 8.35 -5.98
N ASN A 42 -11.77 7.05 -5.78
CA ASN A 42 -12.52 6.04 -6.55
C ASN A 42 -13.83 5.62 -5.87
N LEU A 43 -13.82 5.50 -4.55
CA LEU A 43 -14.93 4.92 -3.78
C LEU A 43 -15.64 5.93 -2.89
N GLY A 44 -15.07 7.11 -2.67
CA GLY A 44 -15.57 8.07 -1.70
C GLY A 44 -15.21 7.67 -0.28
N GLN A 45 -15.82 8.33 0.67
CA GLN A 45 -15.57 8.10 2.10
C GLN A 45 -16.39 6.91 2.60
N VAL A 46 -15.89 5.72 2.37
CA VAL A 46 -16.59 4.47 2.70
C VAL A 46 -16.37 4.01 4.14
N GLY A 47 -15.68 4.80 4.94
CA GLY A 47 -15.37 4.51 6.33
C GLY A 47 -13.87 4.38 6.54
N GLU A 48 -13.41 4.94 7.67
CA GLU A 48 -11.97 5.02 7.96
C GLU A 48 -11.31 3.64 8.07
N ALA A 49 -11.95 2.72 8.81
CA ALA A 49 -11.42 1.38 8.97
C ALA A 49 -11.31 0.64 7.63
N ARG A 50 -12.33 0.79 6.79
CA ARG A 50 -12.35 0.16 5.47
C ARG A 50 -11.27 0.75 4.56
N LEU A 51 -11.12 2.07 4.55
CA LEU A 51 -10.10 2.74 3.77
C LEU A 51 -8.70 2.31 4.19
N LEU A 52 -8.46 2.22 5.49
CA LEU A 52 -7.17 1.77 6.02
C LEU A 52 -6.91 0.31 5.66
N LEU A 53 -7.93 -0.54 5.74
CA LEU A 53 -7.79 -1.95 5.34
C LEU A 53 -7.44 -2.08 3.87
N LEU A 54 -8.13 -1.34 3.01
CA LEU A 54 -7.85 -1.37 1.57
C LEU A 54 -6.43 -0.89 1.26
N ALA A 55 -6.01 0.19 1.89
CA ALA A 55 -4.64 0.70 1.75
C ALA A 55 -3.63 -0.35 2.22
N ALA A 56 -3.90 -0.99 3.35
CA ALA A 56 -3.02 -2.04 3.88
C ALA A 56 -2.92 -3.23 2.92
N LEU A 57 -4.03 -3.63 2.31
CA LEU A 57 -4.02 -4.74 1.34
C LEU A 57 -3.21 -4.41 0.10
N VAL A 58 -3.32 -3.18 -0.42
CA VAL A 58 -2.51 -2.75 -1.56
C VAL A 58 -1.03 -2.77 -1.22
N ILE A 59 -0.67 -2.22 -0.07
CA ILE A 59 0.73 -2.17 0.37
C ILE A 59 1.27 -3.58 0.58
N ALA A 60 0.51 -4.46 1.18
CA ALA A 60 0.90 -5.85 1.38
C ALA A 60 1.10 -6.57 0.05
N ASP A 61 0.25 -6.30 -0.93
CA ASP A 61 0.36 -6.90 -2.25
C ASP A 61 1.58 -6.36 -3.01
N GLU A 62 1.87 -5.07 -2.89
CA GLU A 62 3.10 -4.48 -3.43
C GLU A 62 4.34 -5.14 -2.82
N LEU A 63 4.31 -5.39 -1.51
CA LEU A 63 5.40 -6.07 -0.83
C LEU A 63 5.56 -7.50 -1.33
N ALA A 64 4.46 -8.22 -1.51
CA ALA A 64 4.49 -9.58 -2.05
C ALA A 64 5.08 -9.60 -3.46
N ASP A 65 4.70 -8.63 -4.31
CA ASP A 65 5.25 -8.52 -5.66
C ASP A 65 6.76 -8.21 -5.63
N ALA A 66 7.19 -7.33 -4.73
CA ALA A 66 8.61 -7.00 -4.59
C ALA A 66 9.40 -8.22 -4.13
N ASN A 67 8.89 -8.99 -3.18
CA ASN A 67 9.54 -10.20 -2.71
C ASN A 67 9.62 -11.27 -3.80
N GLU A 68 8.58 -11.40 -4.60
CA GLU A 68 8.57 -12.31 -5.74
C GLU A 68 9.61 -11.91 -6.78
N ALA A 69 9.72 -10.63 -7.09
CA ALA A 69 10.72 -10.11 -8.02
C ALA A 69 12.14 -10.38 -7.51
N LEU A 70 12.38 -10.17 -6.22
CA LEU A 70 13.68 -10.46 -5.61
C LEU A 70 14.01 -11.95 -5.69
N ARG A 71 13.04 -12.81 -5.44
CA ARG A 71 13.23 -14.26 -5.54
C ARG A 71 13.59 -14.69 -6.96
N LEU A 72 12.94 -14.10 -7.95
CA LEU A 72 13.23 -14.38 -9.36
C LEU A 72 14.61 -13.88 -9.76
N GLU A 73 15.03 -12.71 -9.28
CA GLU A 73 16.38 -12.21 -9.49
C GLU A 73 17.44 -13.13 -8.89
N GLN A 74 17.19 -13.63 -7.68
CA GLN A 74 18.10 -14.55 -7.01
C GLN A 74 18.21 -15.90 -7.74
N SER A 75 17.17 -16.34 -8.40
CA SER A 75 17.20 -17.55 -9.20
C SER A 75 17.90 -17.38 -10.54
N GLY A 76 18.19 -16.13 -10.95
CA GLY A 76 19.16 -15.82 -11.99
C GLY A 76 18.72 -15.97 -13.43
N THR A 77 17.45 -16.26 -13.70
CA THR A 77 17.03 -16.49 -15.06
C THR A 77 15.78 -15.70 -15.42
N HIS A 78 15.78 -15.07 -16.56
CA HIS A 78 14.63 -14.34 -17.14
C HIS A 78 14.11 -13.14 -16.35
N ALA A 79 14.78 -12.77 -15.26
CA ALA A 79 14.30 -11.73 -14.36
C ALA A 79 14.21 -10.36 -15.06
N ALA A 80 15.17 -10.06 -15.94
CA ALA A 80 15.23 -8.75 -16.58
C ALA A 80 14.07 -8.52 -17.56
N GLU A 81 13.73 -9.51 -18.37
CA GLU A 81 12.65 -9.36 -19.35
C GLU A 81 11.28 -9.48 -18.69
N ALA A 82 11.11 -10.44 -17.80
CA ALA A 82 9.87 -10.60 -17.07
C ALA A 82 9.58 -9.42 -16.15
N GLY A 83 10.62 -8.82 -15.56
CA GLY A 83 10.47 -7.70 -14.65
C GLY A 83 9.94 -6.44 -15.31
N ALA A 84 10.39 -6.10 -16.51
CA ALA A 84 9.96 -4.90 -17.20
C ALA A 84 8.48 -4.95 -17.62
N ASN A 85 8.02 -6.08 -18.11
CA ASN A 85 6.62 -6.25 -18.50
C ASN A 85 5.70 -6.44 -17.29
N THR A 86 6.18 -7.15 -16.28
CA THR A 86 5.38 -7.45 -15.09
C THR A 86 5.11 -6.20 -14.25
N ALA A 87 6.04 -5.24 -14.21
CA ALA A 87 5.86 -4.03 -13.42
C ALA A 87 4.66 -3.20 -13.91
N ALA A 88 4.51 -2.99 -15.22
CA ALA A 88 3.40 -2.23 -15.76
C ALA A 88 2.07 -2.98 -15.66
N SER A 89 2.06 -4.30 -15.90
CA SER A 89 0.82 -5.08 -15.83
C SER A 89 0.42 -5.37 -14.39
N SER A 90 1.36 -5.48 -13.44
CA SER A 90 0.99 -5.75 -12.05
C SER A 90 0.36 -4.53 -11.38
N VAL A 91 0.72 -3.30 -11.75
CA VAL A 91 0.06 -2.10 -11.21
C VAL A 91 -1.40 -2.07 -11.62
N ASN A 92 -1.70 -2.34 -12.90
CA ASN A 92 -3.09 -2.38 -13.37
C ASN A 92 -3.87 -3.58 -12.78
N GLY A 93 -3.24 -4.75 -12.73
CA GLY A 93 -3.87 -5.94 -12.17
C GLY A 93 -4.14 -5.80 -10.68
N LEU A 94 -3.24 -5.14 -9.96
CA LEU A 94 -3.39 -4.88 -8.54
C LEU A 94 -4.58 -3.97 -8.28
N ALA A 95 -4.68 -2.86 -9.01
CA ALA A 95 -5.78 -1.92 -8.86
C ALA A 95 -7.12 -2.62 -9.12
N GLN A 96 -7.20 -3.46 -10.15
CA GLN A 96 -8.41 -4.20 -10.45
C GLN A 96 -8.77 -5.20 -9.36
N ARG A 97 -7.79 -5.91 -8.81
CA ARG A 97 -8.03 -6.86 -7.71
C ARG A 97 -8.53 -6.16 -6.46
N VAL A 98 -7.92 -5.04 -6.11
CA VAL A 98 -8.32 -4.29 -4.92
C VAL A 98 -9.71 -3.68 -5.12
N GLU A 99 -10.01 -3.16 -6.29
CA GLU A 99 -11.35 -2.65 -6.60
C GLU A 99 -12.40 -3.75 -6.52
N ALA A 100 -12.09 -4.96 -6.98
CA ALA A 100 -12.99 -6.09 -6.87
C ALA A 100 -13.23 -6.50 -5.42
N ILE A 101 -12.20 -6.47 -4.58
CA ILE A 101 -12.32 -6.73 -3.14
C ILE A 101 -13.17 -5.65 -2.49
N ALA A 102 -12.95 -4.39 -2.84
CA ALA A 102 -13.74 -3.28 -2.33
C ALA A 102 -15.21 -3.42 -2.69
N ALA A 103 -15.51 -3.82 -3.93
CA ALA A 103 -16.88 -4.05 -4.36
C ALA A 103 -17.56 -5.17 -3.57
N ARG A 104 -16.84 -6.24 -3.27
CA ARG A 104 -17.36 -7.33 -2.43
C ARG A 104 -17.66 -6.85 -1.01
N LEU A 105 -16.79 -6.03 -0.45
CA LEU A 105 -16.98 -5.52 0.90
C LEU A 105 -18.18 -4.58 0.98
N GLU A 106 -18.45 -3.83 -0.10
CA GLU A 106 -19.61 -2.95 -0.15
C GLU A 106 -20.93 -3.71 -0.26
N THR A 107 -20.93 -4.87 -0.91
CA THR A 107 -22.14 -5.67 -1.10
C THR A 107 -22.40 -6.64 0.06
N SER A 108 -21.44 -6.81 0.92
CA SER A 108 -21.61 -7.65 2.09
C SER A 108 -22.08 -6.83 3.28
#